data_b39f5f37be82f1b7fd771793dbfc4f0e
#
_entry.id   b39f5f37be82f1b7fd771793dbfc4f0e
#
_cell.length_a   1.000
_cell.length_b   1.000
_cell.length_c   1.000
_cell.angle_alpha   90.00
_cell.angle_beta   90.00
_cell.angle_gamma   90.00
#
_symmetry.space_group_name_H-M   'P 1'
#
loop_
_entity.id
_entity.type
_entity.pdbx_description
1 polymer ?
#
loop_
_entity_poly.entity_id
_entity_poly.type
_entity_poly.pdbx_seq_one_letter_code
_entity_poly.pdbx_strand_id
1 'polypeptide(L)'
;MKHLYLILFFFIISFSYGQSTQSNGDIDGFNMYPNPVTTGKVFISTNLNAPKEIFIYDVFGTLLLKTTILGKELNLSDLDAGVYVLRVLEKNKMCTRKLIVK
;
A
#
# COMPACT_ATOMS: atom_id res chain seq x y z
N MET A 1 -17.02 -38.98 -13.49
CA MET A 1 -17.56 -37.64 -13.62
C MET A 1 -17.86 -36.96 -12.32
N LYS A 2 -18.30 -37.68 -11.31
CA LYS A 2 -18.54 -37.07 -9.98
C LYS A 2 -17.27 -36.52 -9.34
N HIS A 3 -16.12 -37.11 -9.61
CA HIS A 3 -14.84 -36.65 -9.03
C HIS A 3 -14.38 -35.31 -9.61
N LEU A 4 -14.75 -35.02 -10.84
CA LEU A 4 -14.38 -33.76 -11.48
C LEU A 4 -15.06 -32.56 -10.81
N TYR A 5 -16.32 -32.70 -10.47
CA TYR A 5 -17.08 -31.65 -9.80
C TYR A 5 -16.58 -31.39 -8.38
N LEU A 6 -16.16 -32.46 -7.70
CA LEU A 6 -15.62 -32.33 -6.35
C LEU A 6 -14.31 -31.57 -6.33
N ILE A 7 -13.43 -31.79 -7.27
CA ILE A 7 -12.16 -31.09 -7.38
C ILE A 7 -12.39 -29.62 -7.69
N LEU A 8 -13.34 -29.32 -8.57
CA LEU A 8 -13.66 -27.95 -8.91
C LEU A 8 -14.21 -27.18 -7.70
N PHE A 9 -15.06 -27.83 -6.93
CA PHE A 9 -15.60 -27.25 -5.70
C PHE A 9 -14.53 -26.93 -4.67
N PHE A 10 -13.55 -27.81 -4.50
CA PHE A 10 -12.41 -27.60 -3.63
C PHE A 10 -11.58 -26.42 -4.06
N PHE A 11 -11.38 -26.26 -5.35
CA PHE A 11 -10.61 -25.16 -5.91
C PHE A 11 -11.25 -23.80 -5.62
N ILE A 12 -12.57 -23.73 -5.74
CA ILE A 12 -13.32 -22.50 -5.45
C ILE A 12 -13.20 -22.12 -3.96
N ILE A 13 -13.30 -23.09 -3.07
CA ILE A 13 -13.17 -22.85 -1.63
C ILE A 13 -11.77 -22.32 -1.28
N SER A 14 -10.73 -22.86 -1.87
CA SER A 14 -9.36 -22.40 -1.64
C SER A 14 -9.18 -20.96 -2.05
N PHE A 15 -9.79 -20.55 -3.13
CA PHE A 15 -9.70 -19.17 -3.61
C PHE A 15 -10.41 -18.21 -2.66
N SER A 16 -11.56 -18.59 -2.11
CA SER A 16 -12.27 -17.79 -1.12
C SER A 16 -11.45 -17.58 0.15
N TYR A 17 -10.75 -18.61 0.60
CA TYR A 17 -9.89 -18.50 1.78
C TYR A 17 -8.78 -17.49 1.60
N GLY A 18 -8.17 -17.42 0.41
CA GLY A 18 -7.12 -16.47 0.12
C GLY A 18 -7.55 -15.02 0.25
N GLN A 19 -8.83 -14.73 -0.01
CA GLN A 19 -9.35 -13.38 0.10
C GLN A 19 -9.70 -12.95 1.51
N SER A 20 -10.02 -13.88 2.39
CA SER A 20 -10.46 -13.55 3.75
C SER A 20 -9.31 -13.28 4.72
N THR A 21 -8.07 -13.56 4.35
CA THR A 21 -6.91 -13.37 5.24
C THR A 21 -6.24 -12.01 5.10
N GLN A 22 -6.79 -11.10 4.29
CA GLN A 22 -6.09 -9.88 3.91
C GLN A 22 -6.37 -8.67 4.75
N SER A 23 -7.17 -8.72 5.76
CA SER A 23 -7.54 -7.47 6.36
C SER A 23 -7.05 -7.33 7.78
N ASN A 24 -5.91 -6.70 7.93
CA ASN A 24 -5.58 -6.04 9.18
C ASN A 24 -6.14 -4.62 9.24
N GLY A 25 -7.09 -4.30 8.33
CA GLY A 25 -7.72 -3.00 8.31
C GLY A 25 -6.84 -1.89 7.75
N ASP A 26 -7.48 -0.91 7.21
CA ASP A 26 -6.84 0.30 6.71
C ASP A 26 -6.43 1.18 7.91
N ILE A 27 -5.51 2.11 7.68
CA ILE A 27 -5.06 3.03 8.72
C ILE A 27 -6.14 4.11 8.91
N ASP A 28 -6.62 4.27 10.14
CA ASP A 28 -7.67 5.21 10.45
C ASP A 28 -7.21 6.64 10.21
N GLY A 29 -8.04 7.42 9.51
CA GLY A 29 -7.75 8.82 9.22
C GLY A 29 -6.60 9.04 8.27
N PHE A 30 -6.25 8.04 7.48
CA PHE A 30 -5.19 8.17 6.50
C PHE A 30 -5.49 9.29 5.50
N ASN A 31 -4.55 10.19 5.34
CA ASN A 31 -4.63 11.29 4.38
C ASN A 31 -3.26 11.52 3.78
N MET A 32 -3.19 11.61 2.46
CA MET A 32 -1.96 11.83 1.72
C MET A 32 -2.16 12.93 0.72
N TYR A 33 -1.33 13.96 0.79
CA TYR A 33 -1.46 15.13 -0.08
C TYR A 33 -0.12 15.84 -0.28
N PRO A 34 0.09 16.51 -1.41
CA PRO A 34 -0.72 16.48 -2.62
C PRO A 34 -0.48 15.20 -3.41
N ASN A 35 -1.47 14.82 -4.20
CA ASN A 35 -1.34 13.70 -5.12
C ASN A 35 -2.16 14.04 -6.37
N PRO A 36 -1.55 14.41 -7.48
CA PRO A 36 -0.12 14.27 -7.84
C PRO A 36 0.84 15.15 -7.04
N VAL A 37 2.05 14.62 -6.86
CA VAL A 37 3.14 15.32 -6.18
C VAL A 37 3.90 16.15 -7.21
N THR A 38 4.06 17.45 -6.95
CA THR A 38 4.73 18.37 -7.88
C THR A 38 5.98 19.00 -7.29
N THR A 39 6.16 18.94 -5.98
CA THR A 39 7.24 19.63 -5.28
C THR A 39 8.27 18.68 -4.68
N GLY A 40 8.20 17.38 -5.02
CA GLY A 40 9.09 16.37 -4.47
C GLY A 40 8.80 15.98 -3.04
N LYS A 41 7.68 16.42 -2.48
CA LYS A 41 7.28 16.11 -1.12
C LYS A 41 5.82 15.76 -1.05
N VAL A 42 5.48 14.79 -0.20
CA VAL A 42 4.11 14.44 0.11
C VAL A 42 3.96 14.37 1.62
N PHE A 43 2.80 14.75 2.11
CA PHE A 43 2.48 14.72 3.52
C PHE A 43 1.50 13.59 3.79
N ILE A 44 1.79 12.81 4.83
CA ILE A 44 0.99 11.66 5.24
C ILE A 44 0.58 11.87 6.69
N SER A 45 -0.72 11.93 6.92
CA SER A 45 -1.27 12.07 8.26
C SER A 45 -2.25 10.95 8.53
N THR A 46 -2.39 10.62 9.80
CA THR A 46 -3.32 9.61 10.30
C THR A 46 -3.88 10.09 11.63
N ASN A 47 -4.87 9.38 12.16
CA ASN A 47 -5.39 9.74 13.48
C ASN A 47 -4.32 9.65 14.57
N LEU A 48 -3.44 8.67 14.49
CA LEU A 48 -2.37 8.50 15.49
C LEU A 48 -1.17 9.39 15.21
N ASN A 49 -0.87 9.67 13.95
CA ASN A 49 0.37 10.36 13.54
C ASN A 49 1.62 9.72 14.14
N ALA A 50 1.61 8.40 14.27
CA ALA A 50 2.74 7.64 14.78
C ALA A 50 3.81 7.48 13.70
N PRO A 51 5.05 7.07 14.07
CA PRO A 51 6.06 6.73 13.07
C PRO A 51 5.55 5.70 12.09
N LYS A 52 5.94 5.85 10.81
CA LYS A 52 5.45 5.01 9.73
C LYS A 52 6.59 4.45 8.92
N GLU A 53 6.48 3.17 8.55
CA GLU A 53 7.34 2.59 7.54
C GLU A 53 6.72 2.81 6.17
N ILE A 54 7.53 3.28 5.24
CA ILE A 54 7.12 3.65 3.91
C ILE A 54 7.81 2.74 2.90
N PHE A 55 7.02 2.16 2.01
CA PHE A 55 7.51 1.35 0.90
C PHE A 55 6.93 1.90 -0.40
N ILE A 56 7.79 2.17 -1.36
CA ILE A 56 7.36 2.65 -2.67
C ILE A 56 7.83 1.68 -3.73
N TYR A 57 6.89 1.23 -4.52
CA TYR A 57 7.11 0.27 -5.62
C TYR A 57 6.77 0.93 -6.94
N ASP A 58 7.44 0.48 -8.00
CA ASP A 58 6.99 0.81 -9.35
C ASP A 58 5.78 -0.06 -9.74
N VAL A 59 5.27 0.15 -10.95
CA VAL A 59 4.08 -0.59 -11.42
C VAL A 59 4.36 -2.07 -11.66
N PHE A 60 5.63 -2.46 -11.73
CA PHE A 60 6.03 -3.86 -11.89
C PHE A 60 6.26 -4.55 -10.55
N GLY A 61 6.12 -3.84 -9.45
CA GLY A 61 6.30 -4.41 -8.11
C GLY A 61 7.73 -4.34 -7.59
N THR A 62 8.61 -3.63 -8.26
CA THR A 62 9.99 -3.44 -7.79
C THR A 62 10.03 -2.41 -6.68
N LEU A 63 10.64 -2.77 -5.55
CA LEU A 63 10.80 -1.85 -4.43
C LEU A 63 11.86 -0.80 -4.77
N LEU A 64 11.47 0.47 -4.79
CA LEU A 64 12.33 1.58 -5.15
C LEU A 64 12.78 2.37 -3.93
N LEU A 65 11.96 2.48 -2.90
CA LEU A 65 12.26 3.26 -1.71
C LEU A 65 11.67 2.56 -0.50
N LYS A 66 12.49 2.45 0.54
CA LYS A 66 12.06 1.98 1.86
C LYS A 66 12.63 2.94 2.89
N THR A 67 11.76 3.54 3.70
CA THR A 67 12.19 4.49 4.71
C THR A 67 11.20 4.52 5.87
N THR A 68 11.60 5.16 6.95
CA THR A 68 10.72 5.41 8.10
C THR A 68 10.60 6.91 8.28
N ILE A 69 9.37 7.40 8.41
CA ILE A 69 9.13 8.80 8.74
C ILE A 69 8.61 8.90 10.16
N LEU A 70 9.16 9.84 10.91
CA LEU A 70 8.72 10.12 12.28
C LEU A 70 7.65 11.20 12.32
N GLY A 71 7.66 12.08 11.34
CA GLY A 71 6.66 13.12 11.17
C GLY A 71 5.73 12.81 10.00
N LYS A 72 5.25 13.85 9.36
CA LYS A 72 4.27 13.75 8.26
C LYS A 72 4.90 13.87 6.88
N GLU A 73 6.12 14.38 6.78
CA GLU A 73 6.73 14.70 5.50
C GLU A 73 7.50 13.51 4.95
N LEU A 74 7.24 13.20 3.69
CA LEU A 74 7.97 12.17 2.95
C LEU A 74 8.63 12.83 1.74
N ASN A 75 9.97 12.70 1.67
CA ASN A 75 10.76 13.26 0.58
C ASN A 75 10.80 12.27 -0.58
N LEU A 76 10.37 12.73 -1.76
CA LEU A 76 10.30 11.94 -2.98
C LEU A 76 11.19 12.52 -4.08
N SER A 77 12.13 13.40 -3.72
CA SER A 77 12.93 14.12 -4.73
C SER A 77 13.80 13.21 -5.57
N ASP A 78 14.08 11.98 -5.11
CA ASP A 78 14.88 11.01 -5.87
C ASP A 78 14.05 10.18 -6.84
N LEU A 79 12.73 10.34 -6.85
CA LEU A 79 11.85 9.60 -7.75
C LEU A 79 11.56 10.43 -9.02
N ASP A 80 11.66 9.75 -10.16
CA ASP A 80 11.27 10.35 -11.42
C ASP A 80 9.75 10.49 -11.53
N ALA A 81 9.32 11.37 -12.43
CA ALA A 81 7.89 11.49 -12.71
C ALA A 81 7.31 10.14 -13.16
N GLY A 82 6.19 9.77 -12.62
CA GLY A 82 5.57 8.50 -12.94
C GLY A 82 4.51 8.08 -11.95
N VAL A 83 4.02 6.86 -12.11
CA VAL A 83 3.02 6.24 -11.26
C VAL A 83 3.68 5.19 -10.40
N TYR A 84 3.40 5.23 -9.10
CA TYR A 84 3.99 4.35 -8.10
C TYR A 84 2.91 3.79 -7.20
N VAL A 85 3.25 2.74 -6.47
CA VAL A 85 2.41 2.17 -5.42
C VAL A 85 3.08 2.47 -4.08
N LEU A 86 2.36 3.18 -3.22
CA LEU A 86 2.82 3.53 -1.88
C LEU A 86 2.17 2.59 -0.88
N ARG A 87 2.98 1.97 -0.04
CA ARG A 87 2.51 1.17 1.08
C ARG A 87 3.00 1.80 2.37
N VAL A 88 2.08 1.98 3.31
CA VAL A 88 2.36 2.60 4.60
C VAL A 88 1.99 1.64 5.70
N LEU A 89 2.92 1.44 6.63
CA LEU A 89 2.72 0.61 7.81
C LEU A 89 2.82 1.50 9.04
N GLU A 90 1.75 1.54 9.82
CA GLU A 90 1.68 2.27 11.09
C GLU A 90 1.13 1.35 12.16
N LYS A 91 1.94 1.06 13.18
CA LYS A 91 1.59 0.07 14.20
C LYS A 91 1.27 -1.27 13.53
N ASN A 92 0.06 -1.81 13.75
CA ASN A 92 -0.36 -3.08 13.17
C ASN A 92 -1.20 -2.90 11.91
N LYS A 93 -1.34 -1.67 11.39
CA LYS A 93 -2.22 -1.38 10.27
C LYS A 93 -1.41 -0.97 9.06
N MET A 94 -1.95 -1.29 7.90
CA MET A 94 -1.28 -1.04 6.62
C MET A 94 -2.29 -0.51 5.62
N CYS A 95 -1.86 0.43 4.80
CA CYS A 95 -2.65 0.85 3.66
C CYS A 95 -1.78 0.95 2.41
N THR A 96 -2.43 0.84 1.27
CA THR A 96 -1.80 0.93 -0.04
C THR A 96 -2.52 1.99 -0.84
N ARG A 97 -1.74 2.88 -1.46
CA ARG A 97 -2.28 3.98 -2.26
C ARG A 97 -1.50 4.15 -3.54
N LYS A 98 -2.19 4.60 -4.56
CA LYS A 98 -1.55 5.03 -5.81
C LYS A 98 -0.91 6.39 -5.58
N LEU A 99 0.34 6.53 -6.02
CA LEU A 99 1.11 7.77 -5.90
C LEU A 99 1.51 8.21 -7.29
N ILE A 100 1.22 9.46 -7.62
CA ILE A 100 1.57 10.05 -8.90
C ILE A 100 2.56 11.18 -8.65
N VAL A 101 3.71 11.10 -9.28
CA VAL A 101 4.75 12.13 -9.23
C VAL A 101 4.83 12.80 -10.58
N LYS A 102 4.73 14.11 -10.59
CA LYS A 102 4.82 14.92 -11.81
C LYS A 102 6.08 15.74 -11.90
#